data_02014645f4aaf74e2f0c063df82be211
#
_entry.id   02014645f4aaf74e2f0c063df82be211
#
_cell.length_a   1.000
_cell.length_b   1.000
_cell.length_c   1.000
_cell.angle_alpha   90.00
_cell.angle_beta   90.00
_cell.angle_gamma   90.00
#
_symmetry.space_group_name_H-M   'P 1'
#
loop_
_entity.id
_entity.type
_entity.pdbx_description
1 polymer ?
#
loop_
_entity_poly.entity_id
_entity_poly.type
_entity_poly.pdbx_seq_one_letter_code
_entity_poly.pdbx_strand_id
1 'polypeptide(L)'
;IMIKFDLKNRVAIVTGGAQGFGLAITERLIEAGAKVVIWDIDKDAAKKAIEKVNSENVSYQIVDVNNFEIINKNLSEIETKHGKIDIFVNNAGIAGMNTTVAEYPLDEWNKVINLNLNSVFYCCKAVIPFMEKNNYGRIVNHCF
;
A
#
# COMPACT_ATOMS: atom_id res chain seq x y z
N ILE A 1 6.93 23.70 -15.64
CA ILE A 1 7.98 23.34 -14.66
C ILE A 1 7.52 22.05 -14.01
N MET A 2 8.19 20.94 -14.30
CA MET A 2 7.90 19.66 -13.67
C MET A 2 8.62 19.63 -12.32
N ILE A 3 7.87 19.60 -11.22
CA ILE A 3 8.45 19.46 -9.89
C ILE A 3 9.03 18.04 -9.81
N LYS A 4 10.34 17.93 -9.65
CA LYS A 4 11.02 16.66 -9.40
C LYS A 4 11.17 16.47 -7.90
N PHE A 5 10.53 15.46 -7.34
CA PHE A 5 10.81 15.01 -5.99
C PHE A 5 11.98 14.04 -6.02
N ASP A 6 12.91 14.19 -5.08
CA ASP A 6 14.01 13.23 -4.88
C ASP A 6 13.67 12.34 -3.67
N LEU A 7 13.39 11.08 -3.97
CA LEU A 7 13.09 10.04 -2.97
C LEU A 7 14.20 8.98 -2.89
N LYS A 8 15.41 9.31 -3.35
CA LYS A 8 16.57 8.42 -3.22
C LYS A 8 16.74 7.97 -1.75
N ASN A 9 17.03 6.71 -1.58
CA ASN A 9 17.18 6.07 -0.27
C ASN A 9 15.88 6.04 0.59
N ARG A 10 14.71 6.35 0.04
CA ARG A 10 13.42 6.16 0.72
C ARG A 10 12.84 4.79 0.41
N VAL A 11 12.22 4.20 1.41
CA VAL A 11 11.50 2.92 1.30
C VAL A 11 10.01 3.19 1.44
N ALA A 12 9.26 2.82 0.42
CA ALA A 12 7.82 3.05 0.33
C ALA A 12 7.05 1.73 0.25
N ILE A 13 5.88 1.69 0.85
CA ILE A 13 4.91 0.60 0.73
C ILE A 13 3.64 1.17 0.09
N VAL A 14 3.08 0.46 -0.90
CA VAL A 14 1.83 0.83 -1.56
C VAL A 14 0.86 -0.34 -1.48
N THR A 15 -0.26 -0.17 -0.75
CA THR A 15 -1.31 -1.19 -0.68
C THR A 15 -2.19 -1.12 -1.92
N GLY A 16 -2.60 -2.29 -2.45
CA GLY A 16 -3.27 -2.36 -3.76
C GLY A 16 -2.39 -1.81 -4.88
N GLY A 17 -1.07 -1.97 -4.75
CA GLY A 17 -0.07 -1.35 -5.63
C GLY A 17 0.13 -2.05 -6.97
N ALA A 18 -0.55 -3.17 -7.22
CA ALA A 18 -0.36 -3.98 -8.41
C ALA A 18 -1.17 -3.51 -9.63
N GLN A 19 -2.20 -2.69 -9.44
CA GLN A 19 -3.14 -2.29 -10.50
C GLN A 19 -3.59 -0.82 -10.32
N GLY A 20 -4.20 -0.27 -11.37
CA GLY A 20 -4.89 1.02 -11.35
C GLY A 20 -4.05 2.16 -10.77
N PHE A 21 -4.65 2.94 -9.88
CA PHE A 21 -3.97 4.06 -9.21
C PHE A 21 -2.77 3.62 -8.38
N GLY A 22 -2.86 2.47 -7.69
CA GLY A 22 -1.75 1.95 -6.89
C GLY A 22 -0.52 1.65 -7.73
N LEU A 23 -0.69 1.09 -8.93
CA LEU A 23 0.42 0.86 -9.85
C LEU A 23 1.01 2.18 -10.37
N ALA A 24 0.18 3.16 -10.73
CA ALA A 24 0.65 4.46 -11.16
C ALA A 24 1.43 5.19 -10.05
N ILE A 25 0.98 5.07 -8.79
CA ILE A 25 1.70 5.59 -7.61
C ILE A 25 3.05 4.88 -7.47
N THR A 26 3.07 3.55 -7.60
CA THR A 26 4.29 2.73 -7.56
C THR A 26 5.30 3.19 -8.61
N GLU A 27 4.88 3.30 -9.87
CA GLU A 27 5.71 3.78 -10.99
C GLU A 27 6.28 5.18 -10.68
N ARG A 28 5.46 6.08 -10.17
CA ARG A 28 5.88 7.45 -9.85
C ARG A 28 6.88 7.53 -8.69
N LEU A 29 6.72 6.72 -7.66
CA LEU A 29 7.66 6.64 -6.54
C LEU A 29 9.02 6.07 -7.00
N ILE A 30 9.01 5.04 -7.87
CA ILE A 30 10.23 4.49 -8.48
C ILE A 30 10.95 5.53 -9.35
N GLU A 31 10.24 6.27 -10.19
CA GLU A 31 10.80 7.36 -11.00
C GLU A 31 11.44 8.45 -10.13
N ALA A 32 10.91 8.69 -8.93
CA ALA A 32 11.47 9.64 -7.97
C ALA A 32 12.67 9.06 -7.18
N GLY A 33 13.03 7.79 -7.38
CA GLY A 33 14.20 7.14 -6.80
C GLY A 33 13.93 6.32 -5.53
N ALA A 34 12.68 6.12 -5.13
CA ALA A 34 12.34 5.30 -3.98
C ALA A 34 12.50 3.79 -4.27
N LYS A 35 12.74 3.01 -3.22
CA LYS A 35 12.49 1.57 -3.24
C LYS A 35 11.04 1.34 -2.84
N VAL A 36 10.30 0.56 -3.65
CA VAL A 36 8.87 0.35 -3.42
C VAL A 36 8.57 -1.13 -3.20
N VAL A 37 7.82 -1.42 -2.14
CA VAL A 37 7.22 -2.73 -1.89
C VAL A 37 5.73 -2.65 -2.16
N ILE A 38 5.26 -3.34 -3.18
CA ILE A 38 3.84 -3.48 -3.47
C ILE A 38 3.23 -4.46 -2.48
N TRP A 39 2.17 -4.08 -1.81
CA TRP A 39 1.29 -4.97 -1.08
C TRP A 39 0.01 -5.18 -1.87
N ASP A 40 -0.27 -6.41 -2.24
CA ASP A 40 -1.50 -6.78 -2.94
C ASP A 40 -1.94 -8.17 -2.51
N ILE A 41 -3.23 -8.44 -2.58
CA ILE A 41 -3.77 -9.78 -2.32
C ILE A 41 -3.69 -10.66 -3.57
N ASP A 42 -3.65 -10.04 -4.75
CA ASP A 42 -3.58 -10.72 -6.06
C ASP A 42 -2.13 -10.95 -6.47
N LYS A 43 -1.68 -12.20 -6.33
CA LYS A 43 -0.31 -12.61 -6.66
C LYS A 43 0.02 -12.44 -8.14
N ASP A 44 -0.93 -12.72 -9.03
CA ASP A 44 -0.69 -12.68 -10.47
C ASP A 44 -0.64 -11.23 -10.96
N ALA A 45 -1.50 -10.36 -10.42
CA ALA A 45 -1.41 -8.92 -10.65
C ALA A 45 -0.08 -8.36 -10.14
N ALA A 46 0.37 -8.74 -8.93
CA ALA A 46 1.64 -8.29 -8.38
C ALA A 46 2.84 -8.71 -9.25
N LYS A 47 2.87 -9.94 -9.76
CA LYS A 47 3.92 -10.40 -10.69
C LYS A 47 3.94 -9.58 -11.98
N LYS A 48 2.78 -9.39 -12.61
CA LYS A 48 2.65 -8.56 -13.82
C LYS A 48 3.10 -7.12 -13.59
N ALA A 49 2.79 -6.56 -12.41
CA ALA A 49 3.24 -5.21 -12.05
C ALA A 49 4.77 -5.13 -11.97
N ILE A 50 5.44 -6.10 -11.33
CA ILE A 50 6.91 -6.16 -11.29
C ILE A 50 7.52 -6.24 -12.70
N GLU A 51 6.99 -7.11 -13.55
CA GLU A 51 7.44 -7.24 -14.93
C GLU A 51 7.26 -5.94 -15.73
N LYS A 52 6.13 -5.26 -15.56
CA LYS A 52 5.82 -4.00 -16.23
C LYS A 52 6.74 -2.86 -15.77
N VAL A 53 6.91 -2.70 -14.45
CA VAL A 53 7.76 -1.65 -13.87
C VAL A 53 9.22 -1.89 -14.22
N ASN A 54 9.65 -3.14 -14.30
CA ASN A 54 10.98 -3.58 -14.73
C ASN A 54 12.12 -2.78 -14.05
N SER A 55 12.09 -2.71 -12.73
CA SER A 55 13.08 -2.00 -11.92
C SER A 55 13.58 -2.88 -10.77
N GLU A 56 14.88 -2.79 -10.47
CA GLU A 56 15.47 -3.44 -9.29
C GLU A 56 14.98 -2.83 -7.95
N ASN A 57 14.38 -1.65 -8.01
CA ASN A 57 13.86 -0.93 -6.85
C ASN A 57 12.39 -1.28 -6.52
N VAL A 58 11.78 -2.23 -7.21
CA VAL A 58 10.42 -2.67 -6.92
C VAL A 58 10.42 -4.14 -6.48
N SER A 59 9.61 -4.44 -5.48
CA SER A 59 9.31 -5.80 -5.02
C SER A 59 7.85 -5.90 -4.58
N TYR A 60 7.36 -7.09 -4.28
CA TYR A 60 6.02 -7.28 -3.77
C TYR A 60 5.96 -8.27 -2.62
N GLN A 61 4.93 -8.14 -1.82
CA GLN A 61 4.50 -9.13 -0.82
C GLN A 61 2.98 -9.35 -0.98
N ILE A 62 2.53 -10.58 -0.73
CA ILE A 62 1.10 -10.89 -0.73
C ILE A 62 0.56 -10.61 0.65
N VAL A 63 -0.27 -9.56 0.76
CA VAL A 63 -0.76 -9.03 2.03
C VAL A 63 -2.24 -8.75 1.95
N ASP A 64 -3.02 -9.41 2.82
CA ASP A 64 -4.38 -8.99 3.12
C ASP A 64 -4.33 -7.91 4.20
N VAL A 65 -4.65 -6.68 3.82
CA VAL A 65 -4.65 -5.52 4.74
C VAL A 65 -5.78 -5.54 5.78
N ASN A 66 -6.71 -6.49 5.71
CA ASN A 66 -7.68 -6.76 6.76
C ASN A 66 -7.11 -7.63 7.89
N ASN A 67 -5.92 -8.21 7.71
CA ASN A 67 -5.28 -9.06 8.70
C ASN A 67 -4.10 -8.34 9.38
N PHE A 68 -4.33 -7.91 10.63
CA PHE A 68 -3.36 -7.14 11.39
C PHE A 68 -2.05 -7.91 11.68
N GLU A 69 -2.11 -9.23 11.87
CA GLU A 69 -0.92 -10.06 12.13
C GLU A 69 -0.05 -10.18 10.86
N ILE A 70 -0.70 -10.36 9.69
CA ILE A 70 -0.01 -10.38 8.39
C ILE A 70 0.65 -9.03 8.11
N ILE A 71 -0.02 -7.91 8.39
CA ILE A 71 0.54 -6.57 8.27
C ILE A 71 1.84 -6.46 9.09
N ASN A 72 1.79 -6.76 10.39
CA ASN A 72 2.95 -6.65 11.28
C ASN A 72 4.12 -7.54 10.84
N LYS A 73 3.84 -8.78 10.45
CA LYS A 73 4.86 -9.70 9.92
C LYS A 73 5.58 -9.10 8.71
N ASN A 74 4.81 -8.62 7.74
CA ASN A 74 5.38 -8.09 6.49
C ASN A 74 6.13 -6.76 6.71
N LEU A 75 5.68 -5.89 7.62
CA LEU A 75 6.43 -4.69 8.02
C LEU A 75 7.79 -5.04 8.63
N SER A 76 7.83 -6.04 9.51
CA SER A 76 9.08 -6.52 10.13
C SER A 76 10.06 -7.10 9.11
N GLU A 77 9.56 -7.82 8.10
CA GLU A 77 10.38 -8.34 7.00
C GLU A 77 10.96 -7.21 6.15
N ILE A 78 10.16 -6.15 5.86
CA ILE A 78 10.63 -4.98 5.13
C ILE A 78 11.68 -4.21 5.93
N GLU A 79 11.46 -3.98 7.23
CA GLU A 79 12.46 -3.34 8.09
C GLU A 79 13.76 -4.13 8.13
N THR A 80 13.70 -5.46 8.28
CA THR A 80 14.88 -6.32 8.29
C THR A 80 15.65 -6.22 6.96
N LYS A 81 14.94 -6.18 5.83
CA LYS A 81 15.55 -6.15 4.50
C LYS A 81 16.11 -4.78 4.12
N HIS A 82 15.41 -3.71 4.47
CA HIS A 82 15.71 -2.36 4.01
C HIS A 82 16.19 -1.39 5.11
N GLY A 83 16.09 -1.80 6.37
CA GLY A 83 16.52 -1.02 7.54
C GLY A 83 15.54 0.05 8.01
N LYS A 84 14.50 0.36 7.22
CA LYS A 84 13.53 1.42 7.53
C LYS A 84 12.28 1.33 6.67
N ILE A 85 11.25 2.09 7.06
CA ILE A 85 10.03 2.34 6.29
C ILE A 85 9.76 3.84 6.35
N ASP A 86 9.84 4.53 5.20
CA ASP A 86 9.73 6.00 5.12
C ASP A 86 8.35 6.47 4.67
N ILE A 87 7.71 5.73 3.74
CA ILE A 87 6.47 6.14 3.08
C ILE A 87 5.49 4.97 3.11
N PHE A 88 4.26 5.24 3.50
CA PHE A 88 3.18 4.25 3.45
C PHE A 88 1.96 4.85 2.74
N VAL A 89 1.54 4.22 1.65
CA VAL A 89 0.37 4.65 0.88
C VAL A 89 -0.76 3.64 1.05
N ASN A 90 -1.78 4.02 1.80
CA ASN A 90 -3.04 3.31 1.90
C ASN A 90 -3.86 3.59 0.63
N ASN A 91 -3.82 2.65 -0.32
CA ASN A 91 -4.53 2.79 -1.59
C ASN A 91 -5.47 1.60 -1.86
N ALA A 92 -5.31 0.47 -1.16
CA ALA A 92 -6.23 -0.65 -1.32
C ALA A 92 -7.66 -0.25 -0.96
N GLY A 93 -8.60 -0.57 -1.84
CA GLY A 93 -10.02 -0.25 -1.64
C GLY A 93 -10.91 -0.83 -2.72
N ILE A 94 -12.21 -0.84 -2.47
CA ILE A 94 -13.26 -1.26 -3.39
C ILE A 94 -14.41 -0.25 -3.40
N ALA A 95 -15.06 -0.09 -4.55
CA ALA A 95 -16.21 0.81 -4.68
C ALA A 95 -17.51 0.24 -4.08
N GLY A 96 -17.58 -1.09 -3.91
CA GLY A 96 -18.81 -1.75 -3.49
C GLY A 96 -19.85 -1.90 -4.61
N MET A 97 -21.07 -2.25 -4.23
CA MET A 97 -22.18 -2.44 -5.16
C MET A 97 -22.85 -1.12 -5.54
N ASN A 98 -23.30 -1.03 -6.79
CA ASN A 98 -24.11 0.10 -7.25
C ASN A 98 -25.60 -0.27 -7.12
N THR A 99 -26.20 0.07 -5.98
CA THR A 99 -27.61 -0.17 -5.68
C THR A 99 -28.14 0.90 -4.72
N THR A 100 -29.47 0.88 -4.44
CA THR A 100 -30.08 1.83 -3.48
C THR A 100 -29.66 1.48 -2.04
N VAL A 101 -29.68 2.47 -1.15
CA VAL A 101 -29.37 2.23 0.28
C VAL A 101 -30.28 1.20 0.91
N ALA A 102 -31.58 1.23 0.54
CA ALA A 102 -32.58 0.30 1.08
C ALA A 102 -32.33 -1.17 0.67
N GLU A 103 -31.69 -1.40 -0.46
CA GLU A 103 -31.40 -2.73 -1.02
C GLU A 103 -29.94 -3.14 -0.84
N TYR A 104 -29.10 -2.29 -0.23
CA TYR A 104 -27.69 -2.58 -0.07
C TYR A 104 -27.48 -3.72 0.94
N PRO A 105 -26.85 -4.86 0.53
CA PRO A 105 -26.63 -5.97 1.44
C PRO A 105 -25.66 -5.59 2.56
N LEU A 106 -25.98 -5.99 3.80
CA LEU A 106 -25.16 -5.67 4.97
C LEU A 106 -23.75 -6.29 4.91
N ASP A 107 -23.61 -7.47 4.33
CA ASP A 107 -22.32 -8.12 4.14
C ASP A 107 -21.42 -7.38 3.13
N GLU A 108 -22.00 -6.87 2.05
CA GLU A 108 -21.27 -6.03 1.09
C GLU A 108 -20.86 -4.68 1.72
N TRP A 109 -21.74 -4.07 2.51
CA TRP A 109 -21.39 -2.89 3.30
C TRP A 109 -20.20 -3.16 4.21
N ASN A 110 -20.24 -4.24 4.96
CA ASN A 110 -19.16 -4.62 5.88
C ASN A 110 -17.83 -4.86 5.14
N LYS A 111 -17.86 -5.47 3.96
CA LYS A 111 -16.64 -5.63 3.13
C LYS A 111 -16.03 -4.29 2.75
N VAL A 112 -16.87 -3.34 2.30
CA VAL A 112 -16.40 -2.00 1.93
C VAL A 112 -15.78 -1.29 3.14
N ILE A 113 -16.47 -1.28 4.28
CA ILE A 113 -15.98 -0.63 5.51
C ILE A 113 -14.69 -1.30 6.00
N ASN A 114 -14.62 -2.62 5.98
CA ASN A 114 -13.43 -3.34 6.42
C ASN A 114 -12.22 -2.99 5.55
N LEU A 115 -12.37 -2.98 4.22
CA LEU A 115 -11.25 -2.71 3.34
C LEU A 115 -10.92 -1.21 3.25
N ASN A 116 -11.94 -0.32 3.13
CA ASN A 116 -11.67 1.09 2.87
C ASN A 116 -11.40 1.91 4.13
N LEU A 117 -11.80 1.43 5.30
CA LEU A 117 -11.66 2.17 6.57
C LEU A 117 -10.85 1.40 7.62
N ASN A 118 -11.27 0.18 7.99
CA ASN A 118 -10.61 -0.55 9.06
C ASN A 118 -9.17 -0.92 8.69
N SER A 119 -8.92 -1.31 7.44
CA SER A 119 -7.57 -1.64 6.98
C SER A 119 -6.62 -0.43 7.04
N VAL A 120 -7.11 0.76 6.74
CA VAL A 120 -6.33 2.01 6.85
C VAL A 120 -5.90 2.24 8.29
N PHE A 121 -6.81 2.05 9.25
CA PHE A 121 -6.48 2.13 10.67
C PHE A 121 -5.43 1.06 11.06
N TYR A 122 -5.61 -0.19 10.62
CA TYR A 122 -4.67 -1.27 10.94
C TYR A 122 -3.26 -0.98 10.40
N CYS A 123 -3.17 -0.57 9.14
CA CYS A 123 -1.90 -0.22 8.51
C CYS A 123 -1.23 0.96 9.20
N CYS A 124 -1.96 2.04 9.49
CA CYS A 124 -1.43 3.19 10.21
C CYS A 124 -0.92 2.80 11.60
N LYS A 125 -1.74 2.07 12.36
CA LYS A 125 -1.37 1.59 13.71
C LYS A 125 -0.09 0.75 13.69
N ALA A 126 0.07 -0.11 12.67
CA ALA A 126 1.20 -1.01 12.57
C ALA A 126 2.48 -0.31 12.09
N VAL A 127 2.38 0.64 11.14
CA VAL A 127 3.56 1.27 10.52
C VAL A 127 4.15 2.42 11.35
N ILE A 128 3.34 3.14 12.13
CA ILE A 128 3.78 4.30 12.90
C ILE A 128 5.00 3.99 13.80
N PRO A 129 5.05 2.88 14.56
CA PRO A 129 6.21 2.58 15.41
C PRO A 129 7.53 2.46 14.63
N PHE A 130 7.50 1.93 13.39
CA PHE A 130 8.68 1.85 12.53
C PHE A 130 9.14 3.23 12.05
N MET A 131 8.20 4.13 11.76
CA MET A 131 8.49 5.49 11.37
C MET A 131 9.02 6.33 12.54
N GLU A 132 8.44 6.19 13.73
CA GLU A 132 8.91 6.85 14.96
C GLU A 132 10.35 6.45 15.30
N LYS A 133 10.69 5.16 15.21
CA LYS A 133 12.05 4.65 15.46
C LYS A 133 13.09 5.35 14.57
N ASN A 134 12.72 5.73 13.35
CA ASN A 134 13.60 6.41 12.40
C ASN A 134 13.43 7.94 12.38
N ASN A 135 12.61 8.52 13.26
CA ASN A 135 12.25 9.95 13.29
C ASN A 135 11.80 10.50 11.93
N TYR A 136 11.21 9.66 11.09
CA TYR A 136 10.71 10.05 9.78
C TYR A 136 9.59 9.12 9.32
N GLY A 137 8.53 9.69 8.77
CA GLY A 137 7.44 8.97 8.13
C GLY A 137 6.51 9.89 7.35
N ARG A 138 5.94 9.35 6.28
CA ARG A 138 4.88 9.97 5.50
C ARG A 138 3.81 8.93 5.21
N ILE A 139 2.60 9.17 5.68
CA ILE A 139 1.43 8.33 5.41
C ILE A 139 0.49 9.08 4.48
N VAL A 140 0.10 8.46 3.40
CA VAL A 140 -0.88 8.99 2.44
C VAL A 140 -2.07 8.05 2.42
N ASN A 141 -3.26 8.58 2.70
CA ASN A 141 -4.51 7.84 2.61
C ASN A 141 -5.25 8.28 1.34
N HIS A 142 -5.42 7.35 0.42
CA HIS A 142 -6.22 7.56 -0.79
C HIS A 142 -7.64 7.08 -0.54
N CYS A 143 -8.62 7.96 -0.72
CA CYS A 143 -10.04 7.65 -0.55
C CYS A 143 -10.68 7.32 -1.90
N PHE A 144 -11.58 6.34 -1.90
CA PHE A 144 -12.43 5.98 -3.04
C PHE A 144 -13.83 6.57 -2.87
#